data_e0f050d56aab2478e3b301bbb409e192
#
_entry.id   e0f050d56aab2478e3b301bbb409e192
#
_cell.length_a   1.000
_cell.length_b   1.000
_cell.length_c   1.000
_cell.angle_alpha   90.00
_cell.angle_beta   90.00
_cell.angle_gamma   90.00
#
_symmetry.space_group_name_H-M   'P 1'
#
loop_
_entity.id
_entity.type
_entity.pdbx_description
1 polymer ?
#
loop_
_entity_poly.entity_id
_entity_poly.type
_entity_poly.pdbx_seq_one_letter_code
_entity_poly.pdbx_strand_id
1 'polypeptide(L)'
;MPKNLVVIVTDTLRHPGLFPGLADGSSMPFLRGLAAQGVDFSRAIASSCWTPPSHVSLLSGTDPWLTHFHVASRTSEVPSQPFLADLWTRRGGTSAAFSANWLVAPQVGTARGYEHFNAGLPTGLAGLALQGIQVIGYEQYLYARIQRMATYLPGRPTNRLDRWAQFGGTAFHRAVRPLYSGGQVARAVHRYLRRRDRTLPLHLFVNLNDMHEPYDPPAGRTSPGLDLEYLPSVNLARHTQALAHWGGTLRMMDPYAEAGRRLDAALESIVADLRSDGVLDDATMLVVSDHGQALGEHSGAVGHAFFLFDELVRIPACYFEFRGGRPVLAPVRNDAWVDLRHLFDLVKARGIEERDDPIDRVLSESVARRGPAAAFWEGPTPHPPRGFLLSAPRSTYQRTVRVFGDEGSCSMDDRGNPLDLGTPAGPAPDALIQYAEKAVGLSRATAAPEDRGQRNAAVDRRLRSWGYD
;
A
#
# COMPACT_ATOMS: atom_id res chain seq x y z
N MET A 1 -4.34 -24.63 20.91
CA MET A 1 -3.84 -24.52 19.52
C MET A 1 -3.35 -23.10 19.33
N PRO A 2 -2.34 -22.83 18.50
CA PRO A 2 -1.93 -21.47 18.22
C PRO A 2 -3.09 -20.69 17.59
N LYS A 3 -3.19 -19.39 17.92
CA LYS A 3 -4.21 -18.48 17.40
C LYS A 3 -4.07 -18.33 15.89
N ASN A 4 -5.16 -18.07 15.17
CA ASN A 4 -5.04 -17.65 13.78
C ASN A 4 -4.45 -16.22 13.71
N LEU A 5 -3.78 -15.92 12.61
CA LEU A 5 -3.21 -14.59 12.34
C LEU A 5 -3.77 -14.04 11.04
N VAL A 6 -4.42 -12.90 11.09
CA VAL A 6 -5.01 -12.23 9.93
C VAL A 6 -4.38 -10.86 9.77
N VAL A 7 -3.84 -10.57 8.59
CA VAL A 7 -3.35 -9.23 8.21
C VAL A 7 -4.06 -8.81 6.94
N ILE A 8 -4.84 -7.73 7.01
CA ILE A 8 -5.56 -7.15 5.87
C ILE A 8 -4.98 -5.77 5.58
N VAL A 9 -4.45 -5.60 4.38
CA VAL A 9 -3.94 -4.32 3.90
C VAL A 9 -4.96 -3.68 2.97
N THR A 10 -5.26 -2.41 3.23
CA THR A 10 -6.11 -1.55 2.41
C THR A 10 -5.22 -0.60 1.63
N ASP A 11 -4.73 -1.05 0.47
CA ASP A 11 -3.75 -0.36 -0.37
C ASP A 11 -4.20 1.08 -0.69
N THR A 12 -3.31 2.05 -0.49
CA THR A 12 -3.51 3.49 -0.73
C THR A 12 -4.61 4.18 0.08
N LEU A 13 -5.11 3.60 1.17
CA LEU A 13 -6.13 4.22 1.99
C LEU A 13 -5.53 5.27 2.93
N ARG A 14 -6.01 6.52 2.82
CA ARG A 14 -5.61 7.64 3.67
C ARG A 14 -6.13 7.49 5.10
N HIS A 15 -5.42 8.12 6.02
CA HIS A 15 -5.89 8.29 7.41
C HIS A 15 -7.28 8.97 7.46
N PRO A 16 -8.17 8.59 8.40
CA PRO A 16 -9.50 9.17 8.55
C PRO A 16 -9.52 10.70 8.60
N GLY A 17 -8.57 11.31 9.31
CA GLY A 17 -8.44 12.77 9.38
C GLY A 17 -8.10 13.47 8.06
N LEU A 18 -7.74 12.71 7.02
CA LEU A 18 -7.38 13.18 5.67
C LEU A 18 -8.33 12.64 4.59
N PHE A 19 -9.36 11.90 5.01
CA PHE A 19 -10.41 11.39 4.13
C PHE A 19 -11.78 11.48 4.84
N PRO A 20 -12.54 12.55 4.60
CA PRO A 20 -13.83 12.79 5.25
C PRO A 20 -14.80 11.60 5.17
N GLY A 21 -14.87 10.95 4.00
CA GLY A 21 -15.73 9.77 3.78
C GLY A 21 -15.43 8.56 4.67
N LEU A 22 -14.21 8.44 5.21
CA LEU A 22 -13.88 7.46 6.25
C LEU A 22 -14.17 8.04 7.63
N ALA A 23 -13.83 9.30 7.88
CA ALA A 23 -14.02 9.94 9.17
C ALA A 23 -15.49 9.97 9.62
N ASP A 24 -16.42 10.32 8.72
CA ASP A 24 -17.85 10.35 8.97
C ASP A 24 -18.56 9.01 8.72
N GLY A 25 -17.87 8.05 8.11
CA GLY A 25 -18.40 6.73 7.74
C GLY A 25 -19.29 6.74 6.49
N SER A 26 -19.38 7.83 5.76
CA SER A 26 -20.27 7.93 4.57
C SER A 26 -19.82 7.03 3.41
N SER A 27 -18.53 6.74 3.33
CA SER A 27 -17.95 5.86 2.30
C SER A 27 -17.54 4.50 2.83
N MET A 28 -17.18 4.39 4.11
CA MET A 28 -16.63 3.17 4.71
C MET A 28 -17.23 2.91 6.10
N PRO A 29 -18.56 2.68 6.18
CA PRO A 29 -19.24 2.46 7.45
C PRO A 29 -18.79 1.19 8.17
N PHE A 30 -18.45 0.11 7.42
CA PHE A 30 -18.02 -1.14 8.01
C PHE A 30 -16.64 -0.98 8.67
N LEU A 31 -15.64 -0.44 7.96
CA LEU A 31 -14.31 -0.23 8.52
C LEU A 31 -14.34 0.68 9.75
N ARG A 32 -15.13 1.76 9.69
CA ARG A 32 -15.33 2.65 10.83
C ARG A 32 -15.95 1.92 12.03
N GLY A 33 -17.00 1.14 11.80
CA GLY A 33 -17.66 0.34 12.84
C GLY A 33 -16.76 -0.76 13.39
N LEU A 34 -15.89 -1.34 12.55
CA LEU A 34 -14.90 -2.32 12.95
C LEU A 34 -13.82 -1.66 13.84
N ALA A 35 -13.25 -0.54 13.43
CA ALA A 35 -12.24 0.20 14.18
C ALA A 35 -12.72 0.56 15.58
N ALA A 36 -13.99 0.89 15.75
CA ALA A 36 -14.62 1.17 17.04
C ALA A 36 -14.74 -0.05 17.96
N GLN A 37 -14.34 -1.25 17.54
CA GLN A 37 -14.41 -2.49 18.31
C GLN A 37 -13.04 -3.01 18.76
N GLY A 38 -11.95 -2.34 18.44
CA GLY A 38 -10.59 -2.77 18.73
C GLY A 38 -9.68 -1.63 19.18
N VAL A 39 -8.39 -1.80 18.95
CA VAL A 39 -7.40 -0.75 19.18
C VAL A 39 -7.23 0.03 17.89
N ASP A 40 -7.65 1.29 17.88
CA ASP A 40 -7.50 2.22 16.74
C ASP A 40 -6.26 3.10 16.94
N PHE A 41 -5.26 2.93 16.08
CA PHE A 41 -4.02 3.72 16.12
C PHE A 41 -4.21 5.04 15.38
N SER A 42 -4.46 6.11 16.11
CA SER A 42 -4.72 7.44 15.56
C SER A 42 -3.51 8.11 14.91
N ARG A 43 -2.30 7.60 15.16
CA ARG A 43 -1.03 8.15 14.67
C ARG A 43 -0.18 7.09 13.97
N ALA A 44 -0.83 6.21 13.20
CA ALA A 44 -0.12 5.22 12.40
C ALA A 44 0.49 5.85 11.13
N ILE A 45 1.74 5.46 10.86
CA ILE A 45 2.57 5.95 9.75
C ILE A 45 2.96 4.79 8.85
N ALA A 46 2.81 4.97 7.54
CA ALA A 46 3.40 4.10 6.54
C ALA A 46 4.92 4.21 6.57
N SER A 47 5.63 3.10 6.48
CA SER A 47 7.10 3.12 6.45
C SER A 47 7.67 3.73 5.15
N SER A 48 6.84 3.82 4.10
CA SER A 48 7.16 4.52 2.85
C SER A 48 5.87 5.02 2.19
N CYS A 49 6.00 5.83 1.14
CA CYS A 49 4.86 6.36 0.39
C CYS A 49 4.51 5.50 -0.83
N TRP A 50 4.87 4.22 -0.84
CA TRP A 50 4.51 3.28 -1.90
C TRP A 50 4.65 1.81 -1.48
N THR A 51 4.04 0.93 -2.26
CA THR A 51 3.72 -0.45 -1.89
C THR A 51 4.91 -1.33 -1.47
N PRO A 52 6.00 -1.56 -2.27
CA PRO A 52 6.98 -2.59 -1.92
C PRO A 52 7.71 -2.36 -0.60
N PRO A 53 8.33 -1.19 -0.31
CA PRO A 53 9.04 -1.00 0.96
C PRO A 53 8.09 -1.02 2.16
N SER A 54 6.86 -0.51 2.01
CA SER A 54 5.85 -0.54 3.07
C SER A 54 5.44 -1.97 3.40
N HIS A 55 5.16 -2.81 2.40
CA HIS A 55 4.81 -4.22 2.62
C HIS A 55 5.97 -5.01 3.22
N VAL A 56 7.20 -4.80 2.76
CA VAL A 56 8.37 -5.47 3.34
C VAL A 56 8.52 -5.08 4.80
N SER A 57 8.38 -3.79 5.14
CA SER A 57 8.43 -3.32 6.53
C SER A 57 7.32 -3.95 7.39
N LEU A 58 6.08 -4.01 6.88
CA LEU A 58 4.96 -4.62 7.59
C LEU A 58 5.12 -6.14 7.78
N LEU A 59 5.64 -6.85 6.79
CA LEU A 59 5.68 -8.32 6.80
C LEU A 59 6.97 -8.92 7.33
N SER A 60 8.05 -8.14 7.47
CA SER A 60 9.35 -8.59 7.99
C SER A 60 9.96 -7.72 9.10
N GLY A 61 9.37 -6.56 9.36
CA GLY A 61 9.93 -5.57 10.27
C GLY A 61 11.23 -4.94 9.77
N THR A 62 11.58 -5.09 8.51
CA THR A 62 12.79 -4.48 7.94
C THR A 62 12.62 -2.97 7.84
N ASP A 63 13.67 -2.25 8.18
CA ASP A 63 13.69 -0.80 7.98
C ASP A 63 13.54 -0.47 6.48
N PRO A 64 12.71 0.51 6.10
CA PRO A 64 12.41 0.78 4.69
C PRO A 64 13.65 1.15 3.87
N TRP A 65 14.64 1.83 4.46
CA TRP A 65 15.91 2.17 3.79
C TRP A 65 16.84 0.97 3.57
N LEU A 66 16.53 -0.20 4.16
CA LEU A 66 17.26 -1.46 3.92
C LEU A 66 16.55 -2.37 2.93
N THR A 67 15.38 -1.99 2.44
CA THR A 67 14.60 -2.84 1.53
C THR A 67 15.11 -2.82 0.10
N HIS A 68 15.96 -1.86 -0.25
CA HIS A 68 16.46 -1.59 -1.61
C HIS A 68 15.37 -1.44 -2.68
N PHE A 69 14.12 -1.27 -2.26
CA PHE A 69 13.04 -0.89 -3.17
C PHE A 69 13.04 0.62 -3.37
N HIS A 70 13.47 1.05 -4.53
CA HIS A 70 13.43 2.44 -4.96
C HIS A 70 12.44 2.59 -6.11
N VAL A 71 11.77 3.72 -6.23
CA VAL A 71 10.75 3.97 -7.27
C VAL A 71 11.28 3.70 -8.69
N ALA A 72 12.58 3.79 -8.90
CA ALA A 72 13.22 3.44 -10.16
C ALA A 72 14.25 2.30 -10.01
N SER A 73 14.22 1.56 -8.91
CA SER A 73 15.12 0.43 -8.71
C SER A 73 14.66 -0.77 -9.52
N ARG A 74 15.55 -1.28 -10.33
CA ARG A 74 15.38 -2.53 -11.06
C ARG A 74 15.82 -3.74 -10.25
N THR A 75 16.38 -3.54 -9.07
CA THR A 75 16.91 -4.59 -8.20
C THR A 75 16.24 -4.49 -6.84
N SER A 76 15.40 -5.45 -6.53
CA SER A 76 14.89 -5.66 -5.18
C SER A 76 15.73 -6.76 -4.54
N GLU A 77 16.61 -6.41 -3.64
CA GLU A 77 17.14 -7.38 -2.69
C GLU A 77 16.11 -7.54 -1.59
N VAL A 78 15.37 -8.64 -1.63
CA VAL A 78 14.46 -8.98 -0.56
C VAL A 78 15.28 -9.25 0.71
N PRO A 79 14.97 -8.61 1.84
CA PRO A 79 15.73 -8.81 3.08
C PRO A 79 15.83 -10.28 3.46
N SER A 80 16.96 -10.68 4.04
CA SER A 80 17.17 -12.04 4.52
C SER A 80 16.34 -12.37 5.77
N GLN A 81 15.83 -11.35 6.49
CA GLN A 81 14.99 -11.53 7.66
C GLN A 81 13.75 -12.36 7.34
N PRO A 82 13.30 -13.22 8.27
CA PRO A 82 12.09 -14.00 8.09
C PRO A 82 10.84 -13.10 8.04
N PHE A 83 9.96 -13.39 7.11
CA PHE A 83 8.64 -12.76 7.01
C PHE A 83 7.66 -13.40 8.00
N LEU A 84 6.51 -12.76 8.26
CA LEU A 84 5.45 -13.34 9.10
C LEU A 84 5.07 -14.74 8.66
N ALA A 85 4.97 -14.98 7.35
CA ALA A 85 4.68 -16.31 6.80
C ALA A 85 5.75 -17.34 7.15
N ASP A 86 7.05 -16.99 7.03
CA ASP A 86 8.15 -17.87 7.40
C ASP A 86 8.11 -18.22 8.90
N LEU A 87 7.83 -17.21 9.74
CA LEU A 87 7.72 -17.39 11.20
C LEU A 87 6.54 -18.27 11.56
N TRP A 88 5.41 -18.10 10.85
CA TRP A 88 4.19 -18.86 11.06
C TRP A 88 4.34 -20.34 10.67
N THR A 89 4.87 -20.60 9.48
CA THR A 89 5.09 -21.97 9.00
C THR A 89 6.04 -22.76 9.92
N ARG A 90 7.07 -22.12 10.51
CA ARG A 90 7.94 -22.75 11.52
C ARG A 90 7.19 -23.20 12.77
N ARG A 91 6.00 -22.68 13.03
CA ARG A 91 5.13 -23.13 14.15
C ARG A 91 4.13 -24.21 13.75
N GLY A 92 4.18 -24.69 12.52
CA GLY A 92 3.30 -25.74 12.01
C GLY A 92 1.94 -25.28 11.57
N GLY A 93 1.74 -23.96 11.37
CA GLY A 93 0.52 -23.40 10.78
C GLY A 93 0.61 -23.35 9.26
N THR A 94 -0.54 -23.22 8.60
CA THR A 94 -0.64 -22.97 7.16
C THR A 94 -0.68 -21.46 6.87
N SER A 95 -0.20 -21.05 5.69
CA SER A 95 -0.17 -19.65 5.31
C SER A 95 -0.72 -19.40 3.91
N ALA A 96 -1.56 -18.38 3.77
CA ALA A 96 -2.17 -18.01 2.50
C ALA A 96 -2.16 -16.50 2.28
N ALA A 97 -1.84 -16.08 1.07
CA ALA A 97 -1.85 -14.68 0.65
C ALA A 97 -2.76 -14.45 -0.56
N PHE A 98 -3.51 -13.35 -0.52
CA PHE A 98 -4.42 -12.91 -1.55
C PHE A 98 -4.17 -11.46 -1.89
N SER A 99 -3.75 -11.16 -3.13
CA SER A 99 -3.46 -9.80 -3.56
C SER A 99 -3.73 -9.64 -5.04
N ALA A 100 -4.48 -8.61 -5.39
CA ALA A 100 -4.63 -8.19 -6.77
C ALA A 100 -3.53 -7.20 -7.23
N ASN A 101 -2.70 -6.72 -6.30
CA ASN A 101 -1.56 -5.86 -6.61
C ASN A 101 -0.36 -6.73 -6.96
N TRP A 102 0.14 -6.59 -8.19
CA TRP A 102 1.28 -7.36 -8.69
C TRP A 102 2.61 -7.05 -7.98
N LEU A 103 2.74 -5.86 -7.36
CA LEU A 103 3.88 -5.51 -6.52
C LEU A 103 3.84 -6.26 -5.17
N VAL A 104 2.70 -6.86 -4.82
CA VAL A 104 2.52 -7.66 -3.62
C VAL A 104 2.40 -9.12 -4.03
N ALA A 105 3.51 -9.70 -4.43
CA ALA A 105 3.58 -11.05 -4.98
C ALA A 105 4.88 -11.76 -4.59
N PRO A 106 4.89 -13.10 -4.51
CA PRO A 106 6.10 -13.88 -4.22
C PRO A 106 7.26 -13.61 -5.19
N GLN A 107 6.94 -13.39 -6.47
CA GLN A 107 7.93 -13.13 -7.52
C GLN A 107 8.66 -11.79 -7.36
N VAL A 108 8.02 -10.83 -6.69
CA VAL A 108 8.61 -9.53 -6.34
C VAL A 108 9.34 -9.62 -4.98
N GLY A 109 9.03 -10.65 -4.19
CA GLY A 109 9.57 -10.86 -2.86
C GLY A 109 8.81 -10.17 -1.73
N THR A 110 7.81 -9.34 -2.04
CA THR A 110 7.00 -8.62 -1.07
C THR A 110 5.98 -9.50 -0.35
N ALA A 111 5.59 -10.64 -0.95
CA ALA A 111 4.73 -11.66 -0.35
C ALA A 111 5.46 -13.02 -0.32
N ARG A 112 6.69 -13.03 0.18
CA ARG A 112 7.51 -14.25 0.32
C ARG A 112 7.01 -15.13 1.46
N GLY A 113 7.21 -16.43 1.33
CA GLY A 113 7.03 -17.44 2.40
C GLY A 113 5.61 -17.99 2.51
N TYR A 114 4.63 -17.47 1.78
CA TYR A 114 3.27 -18.01 1.79
C TYR A 114 3.20 -19.33 1.00
N GLU A 115 2.59 -20.37 1.61
CA GLU A 115 2.37 -21.68 0.98
C GLU A 115 1.33 -21.60 -0.14
N HIS A 116 0.31 -20.75 0.04
CA HIS A 116 -0.70 -20.48 -0.96
C HIS A 116 -0.69 -18.99 -1.34
N PHE A 117 -0.58 -18.71 -2.63
CA PHE A 117 -0.71 -17.34 -3.16
C PHE A 117 -1.77 -17.30 -4.25
N ASN A 118 -2.68 -16.32 -4.16
CA ASN A 118 -3.71 -16.10 -5.16
C ASN A 118 -3.80 -14.62 -5.54
N ALA A 119 -3.69 -14.34 -6.83
CA ALA A 119 -3.78 -12.99 -7.37
C ALA A 119 -5.22 -12.43 -7.44
N GLY A 120 -6.20 -13.07 -6.80
CA GLY A 120 -7.60 -12.63 -6.84
C GLY A 120 -8.30 -12.84 -8.18
N LEU A 121 -7.67 -13.55 -9.13
CA LEU A 121 -8.21 -13.74 -10.47
C LEU A 121 -9.41 -14.73 -10.50
N PRO A 122 -10.34 -14.57 -11.46
CA PRO A 122 -11.44 -15.50 -11.65
C PRO A 122 -10.95 -16.92 -11.97
N THR A 123 -11.74 -17.91 -11.65
CA THR A 123 -11.49 -19.32 -12.00
C THR A 123 -11.98 -19.64 -13.40
N GLY A 124 -11.45 -20.72 -14.01
CA GLY A 124 -11.82 -21.17 -15.34
C GLY A 124 -10.91 -20.65 -16.44
N LEU A 125 -11.31 -20.79 -17.71
CA LEU A 125 -10.49 -20.44 -18.87
C LEU A 125 -10.06 -18.98 -18.87
N ALA A 126 -10.95 -18.07 -18.48
CA ALA A 126 -10.61 -16.64 -18.36
C ALA A 126 -9.54 -16.41 -17.28
N GLY A 127 -9.65 -17.08 -16.13
CA GLY A 127 -8.64 -17.00 -15.06
C GLY A 127 -7.30 -17.60 -15.47
N LEU A 128 -7.31 -18.73 -16.16
CA LEU A 128 -6.10 -19.36 -16.70
C LEU A 128 -5.41 -18.47 -17.75
N ALA A 129 -6.20 -17.86 -18.64
CA ALA A 129 -5.68 -16.92 -19.64
C ALA A 129 -5.07 -15.68 -18.96
N LEU A 130 -5.73 -15.11 -17.96
CA LEU A 130 -5.23 -13.97 -17.19
C LEU A 130 -3.99 -14.34 -16.35
N GLN A 131 -3.96 -15.52 -15.73
CA GLN A 131 -2.76 -16.02 -15.05
C GLN A 131 -1.58 -16.19 -16.01
N GLY A 132 -1.85 -16.75 -17.22
CA GLY A 132 -0.86 -16.85 -18.27
C GLY A 132 -0.32 -15.49 -18.71
N ILE A 133 -1.21 -14.52 -18.88
CA ILE A 133 -0.87 -13.14 -19.20
C ILE A 133 -0.07 -12.49 -18.06
N GLN A 134 -0.45 -12.68 -16.80
CA GLN A 134 0.30 -12.21 -15.63
C GLN A 134 1.71 -12.81 -15.57
N VAL A 135 1.83 -14.13 -15.78
CA VAL A 135 3.13 -14.83 -15.76
C VAL A 135 4.09 -14.25 -16.79
N ILE A 136 3.60 -13.89 -17.98
CA ILE A 136 4.41 -13.25 -19.03
C ILE A 136 4.51 -11.73 -18.88
N GLY A 137 3.79 -11.13 -17.92
CA GLY A 137 3.77 -9.68 -17.70
C GLY A 137 3.09 -8.87 -18.81
N TYR A 138 2.45 -9.54 -19.75
CA TYR A 138 1.90 -8.93 -20.98
C TYR A 138 0.68 -8.05 -20.69
N GLU A 139 -0.15 -8.40 -19.70
CA GLU A 139 -1.32 -7.61 -19.35
C GLU A 139 -0.94 -6.21 -18.87
N GLN A 140 0.10 -6.12 -18.03
CA GLN A 140 0.54 -4.85 -17.49
C GLN A 140 1.30 -4.03 -18.53
N TYR A 141 2.07 -4.71 -19.41
CA TYR A 141 2.60 -4.09 -20.60
C TYR A 141 1.48 -3.51 -21.48
N LEU A 142 0.42 -4.29 -21.72
CA LEU A 142 -0.73 -3.85 -22.49
C LEU A 142 -1.48 -2.72 -21.77
N TYR A 143 -1.69 -2.85 -20.47
CA TYR A 143 -2.31 -1.83 -19.61
C TYR A 143 -1.48 -0.54 -19.57
N ALA A 144 -0.18 -0.62 -19.30
CA ALA A 144 0.73 0.52 -19.36
C ALA A 144 0.81 1.14 -20.75
N ARG A 145 0.77 0.34 -21.80
CA ARG A 145 0.79 0.83 -23.18
C ARG A 145 -0.53 1.49 -23.58
N ILE A 146 -1.66 0.94 -23.18
CA ILE A 146 -2.98 1.54 -23.39
C ILE A 146 -3.12 2.81 -22.55
N GLN A 147 -2.69 2.80 -21.28
CA GLN A 147 -2.61 4.00 -20.46
C GLN A 147 -1.67 5.03 -21.08
N ARG A 148 -0.48 4.65 -21.58
CA ARG A 148 0.41 5.55 -22.29
C ARG A 148 -0.24 6.13 -23.54
N MET A 149 -0.93 5.34 -24.34
CA MET A 149 -1.68 5.83 -25.49
C MET A 149 -2.78 6.80 -25.08
N ALA A 150 -3.52 6.50 -24.00
CA ALA A 150 -4.54 7.39 -23.45
C ALA A 150 -3.95 8.67 -22.80
N THR A 151 -2.72 8.63 -22.31
CA THR A 151 -2.08 9.73 -21.56
C THR A 151 -1.08 10.56 -22.37
N TYR A 152 -0.59 10.04 -23.50
CA TYR A 152 0.28 10.81 -24.40
C TYR A 152 -0.46 11.89 -25.17
N LEU A 153 -1.79 11.93 -25.09
CA LEU A 153 -2.60 12.92 -25.81
C LEU A 153 -2.82 14.13 -24.90
N PRO A 154 -2.10 15.25 -25.09
CA PRO A 154 -2.22 16.41 -24.26
C PRO A 154 -3.56 17.12 -24.54
N GLY A 155 -4.35 17.35 -23.50
CA GLY A 155 -5.57 18.16 -23.62
C GLY A 155 -6.78 17.42 -24.18
N ARG A 156 -7.78 18.18 -24.63
CA ARG A 156 -8.94 17.63 -25.34
C ARG A 156 -8.47 16.87 -26.58
N PRO A 157 -9.04 15.70 -26.88
CA PRO A 157 -8.68 14.95 -28.07
C PRO A 157 -8.81 15.84 -29.31
N THR A 158 -7.68 16.08 -29.96
CA THR A 158 -7.60 17.03 -31.08
C THR A 158 -8.10 16.42 -32.39
N ASN A 159 -8.16 15.06 -32.43
CA ASN A 159 -8.58 14.34 -33.62
C ASN A 159 -9.40 13.08 -33.28
N ARG A 160 -9.92 12.42 -34.33
CA ARG A 160 -10.73 11.19 -34.17
C ARG A 160 -9.93 10.01 -33.60
N LEU A 161 -8.65 9.88 -33.96
CA LEU A 161 -7.76 8.80 -33.48
C LEU A 161 -7.52 8.93 -31.98
N ASP A 162 -7.29 10.14 -31.47
CA ASP A 162 -7.12 10.41 -30.06
C ASP A 162 -8.35 10.00 -29.25
N ARG A 163 -9.55 10.33 -29.78
CA ARG A 163 -10.82 9.92 -29.15
C ARG A 163 -10.98 8.39 -29.11
N TRP A 164 -10.62 7.69 -30.19
CA TRP A 164 -10.70 6.24 -30.23
C TRP A 164 -9.69 5.58 -29.29
N ALA A 165 -8.46 6.09 -29.20
CA ALA A 165 -7.44 5.56 -28.28
C ALA A 165 -7.86 5.75 -26.82
N GLN A 166 -8.40 6.90 -26.49
CA GLN A 166 -8.93 7.20 -25.14
C GLN A 166 -10.14 6.33 -24.82
N PHE A 167 -11.09 6.22 -25.73
CA PHE A 167 -12.27 5.35 -25.56
C PHE A 167 -11.87 3.88 -25.38
N GLY A 168 -10.94 3.39 -26.21
CA GLY A 168 -10.41 2.02 -26.12
C GLY A 168 -9.73 1.75 -24.77
N GLY A 169 -8.92 2.70 -24.28
CA GLY A 169 -8.28 2.61 -22.97
C GLY A 169 -9.28 2.55 -21.81
N THR A 170 -10.29 3.42 -21.84
CA THR A 170 -11.36 3.44 -20.83
C THR A 170 -12.21 2.17 -20.86
N ALA A 171 -12.58 1.71 -22.07
CA ALA A 171 -13.35 0.47 -22.21
C ALA A 171 -12.55 -0.75 -21.72
N PHE A 172 -11.26 -0.83 -22.02
CA PHE A 172 -10.38 -1.88 -21.53
C PHE A 172 -10.26 -1.82 -19.99
N HIS A 173 -10.03 -0.64 -19.42
CA HIS A 173 -9.96 -0.48 -17.97
C HIS A 173 -11.25 -0.95 -17.29
N ARG A 174 -12.42 -0.53 -17.77
CA ARG A 174 -13.72 -0.97 -17.26
C ARG A 174 -13.93 -2.48 -17.35
N ALA A 175 -13.42 -3.12 -18.41
CA ALA A 175 -13.52 -4.56 -18.59
C ALA A 175 -12.59 -5.35 -17.66
N VAL A 176 -11.39 -4.81 -17.39
CA VAL A 176 -10.32 -5.53 -16.68
C VAL A 176 -10.34 -5.25 -15.18
N ARG A 177 -10.67 -4.02 -14.76
CA ARG A 177 -10.68 -3.63 -13.35
C ARG A 177 -11.51 -4.53 -12.44
N PRO A 178 -12.75 -4.96 -12.80
CA PRO A 178 -13.50 -5.88 -11.96
C PRO A 178 -12.76 -7.19 -11.66
N LEU A 179 -11.81 -7.59 -12.51
CA LEU A 179 -10.99 -8.78 -12.32
C LEU A 179 -9.94 -8.62 -11.22
N TYR A 180 -9.59 -7.38 -10.88
CA TYR A 180 -8.59 -7.02 -9.86
C TYR A 180 -9.21 -6.31 -8.64
N SER A 181 -10.54 -6.36 -8.51
CA SER A 181 -11.26 -5.71 -7.42
C SER A 181 -11.15 -6.49 -6.11
N GLY A 182 -11.33 -5.80 -4.99
CA GLY A 182 -11.45 -6.41 -3.67
C GLY A 182 -12.55 -7.47 -3.61
N GLY A 183 -13.64 -7.30 -4.38
CA GLY A 183 -14.67 -8.30 -4.50
C GLY A 183 -14.21 -9.62 -5.14
N GLN A 184 -13.22 -9.60 -6.05
CA GLN A 184 -12.60 -10.85 -6.55
C GLN A 184 -11.67 -11.46 -5.51
N VAL A 185 -10.91 -10.63 -4.80
CA VAL A 185 -10.08 -11.08 -3.68
C VAL A 185 -10.94 -11.74 -2.62
N ALA A 186 -12.05 -11.11 -2.22
CA ALA A 186 -13.00 -11.67 -1.24
C ALA A 186 -13.55 -13.04 -1.70
N ARG A 187 -13.97 -13.18 -2.97
CA ARG A 187 -14.39 -14.48 -3.53
C ARG A 187 -13.27 -15.52 -3.53
N ALA A 188 -12.01 -15.11 -3.75
CA ALA A 188 -10.87 -16.03 -3.69
C ALA A 188 -10.61 -16.51 -2.26
N VAL A 189 -10.65 -15.60 -1.27
CA VAL A 189 -10.58 -15.92 0.16
C VAL A 189 -11.69 -16.89 0.56
N HIS A 190 -12.95 -16.58 0.20
CA HIS A 190 -14.10 -17.45 0.46
C HIS A 190 -13.87 -18.89 -0.05
N ARG A 191 -13.44 -19.04 -1.31
CA ARG A 191 -13.18 -20.37 -1.90
C ARG A 191 -12.05 -21.11 -1.17
N TYR A 192 -11.01 -20.43 -0.74
CA TYR A 192 -9.91 -21.00 0.01
C TYR A 192 -10.36 -21.48 1.39
N LEU A 193 -11.06 -20.64 2.15
CA LEU A 193 -11.57 -20.99 3.48
C LEU A 193 -12.45 -22.24 3.46
N ARG A 194 -13.29 -22.39 2.43
CA ARG A 194 -14.11 -23.60 2.27
C ARG A 194 -13.34 -24.89 1.99
N ARG A 195 -12.07 -24.81 1.62
CA ARG A 195 -11.25 -25.96 1.19
C ARG A 195 -10.05 -26.22 2.08
N ARG A 196 -9.72 -25.23 2.94
CA ARG A 196 -8.55 -25.37 3.82
C ARG A 196 -8.73 -26.47 4.85
N ASP A 197 -7.64 -27.01 5.35
CA ASP A 197 -7.65 -27.83 6.54
C ASP A 197 -7.89 -26.94 7.79
N ARG A 198 -9.03 -27.13 8.43
CA ARG A 198 -9.44 -26.37 9.62
C ARG A 198 -8.78 -26.84 10.91
N THR A 199 -8.09 -27.97 10.88
CA THR A 199 -7.34 -28.49 12.04
C THR A 199 -6.03 -27.74 12.25
N LEU A 200 -5.54 -27.06 11.22
CA LEU A 200 -4.32 -26.27 11.25
C LEU A 200 -4.62 -24.78 11.44
N PRO A 201 -3.83 -24.09 12.29
CA PRO A 201 -3.95 -22.64 12.45
C PRO A 201 -3.53 -21.94 11.15
N LEU A 202 -4.22 -20.84 10.83
CA LEU A 202 -4.06 -20.09 9.58
C LEU A 202 -3.37 -18.75 9.80
N HIS A 203 -2.33 -18.46 9.01
CA HIS A 203 -1.93 -17.08 8.74
C HIS A 203 -2.49 -16.64 7.39
N LEU A 204 -3.42 -15.68 7.42
CA LEU A 204 -4.03 -15.10 6.24
C LEU A 204 -3.52 -13.67 6.02
N PHE A 205 -2.97 -13.42 4.84
CA PHE A 205 -2.66 -12.08 4.36
C PHE A 205 -3.57 -11.72 3.19
N VAL A 206 -4.17 -10.54 3.25
CA VAL A 206 -5.05 -10.03 2.18
C VAL A 206 -4.63 -8.60 1.84
N ASN A 207 -4.43 -8.31 0.55
CA ASN A 207 -4.22 -6.95 0.05
C ASN A 207 -5.39 -6.54 -0.85
N LEU A 208 -6.12 -5.50 -0.45
CA LEU A 208 -7.26 -4.93 -1.18
C LEU A 208 -6.82 -3.66 -1.90
N ASN A 209 -6.97 -3.65 -3.22
CA ASN A 209 -6.39 -2.63 -4.10
C ASN A 209 -7.43 -1.65 -4.68
N ASP A 210 -8.63 -1.58 -4.11
CA ASP A 210 -9.73 -0.77 -4.67
C ASP A 210 -9.45 0.73 -4.59
N MET A 211 -8.70 1.19 -3.57
CA MET A 211 -8.35 2.59 -3.37
C MET A 211 -7.19 3.07 -4.25
N HIS A 212 -6.50 2.13 -4.91
CA HIS A 212 -5.43 2.47 -5.84
C HIS A 212 -6.02 2.99 -7.17
N GLU A 213 -5.39 4.02 -7.72
CA GLU A 213 -5.75 4.49 -9.07
C GLU A 213 -5.55 3.38 -10.12
N PRO A 214 -6.25 3.47 -11.25
CA PRO A 214 -7.20 4.47 -11.72
C PRO A 214 -8.59 4.30 -11.08
N TYR A 215 -9.30 5.42 -10.87
CA TYR A 215 -10.64 5.42 -10.29
C TYR A 215 -11.72 5.36 -11.36
N ASP A 216 -12.86 4.72 -11.02
CA ASP A 216 -14.05 4.79 -11.87
C ASP A 216 -14.74 6.15 -11.69
N PRO A 217 -15.37 6.69 -12.73
CA PRO A 217 -16.19 7.87 -12.61
C PRO A 217 -17.39 7.57 -11.67
N PRO A 218 -17.90 8.59 -10.94
CA PRO A 218 -19.08 8.44 -10.10
C PRO A 218 -20.27 7.88 -10.86
N ALA A 219 -21.07 7.03 -10.18
CA ALA A 219 -22.26 6.43 -10.77
C ALA A 219 -23.20 7.49 -11.35
N GLY A 220 -23.75 7.27 -12.54
CA GLY A 220 -24.61 8.19 -13.25
C GLY A 220 -23.93 9.20 -14.18
N ARG A 221 -22.62 9.27 -14.19
CA ARG A 221 -21.85 10.09 -15.16
C ARG A 221 -21.32 9.21 -16.29
N THR A 222 -22.10 9.02 -17.32
CA THR A 222 -21.76 8.14 -18.47
C THR A 222 -21.25 8.87 -19.70
N SER A 223 -20.86 10.13 -19.58
CA SER A 223 -20.32 10.86 -20.72
C SER A 223 -18.91 10.41 -21.05
N PRO A 224 -18.63 9.92 -22.27
CA PRO A 224 -17.29 9.51 -22.69
C PRO A 224 -16.22 10.59 -22.49
N GLY A 225 -16.61 11.85 -22.48
CA GLY A 225 -15.71 12.98 -22.21
C GLY A 225 -15.36 13.17 -20.72
N LEU A 226 -16.20 12.66 -19.80
CA LEU A 226 -15.98 12.77 -18.34
C LEU A 226 -15.14 11.59 -17.81
N ASP A 227 -15.22 10.42 -18.42
CA ASP A 227 -14.44 9.25 -18.04
C ASP A 227 -12.93 9.48 -18.15
N LEU A 228 -12.54 10.37 -19.06
CA LEU A 228 -11.14 10.74 -19.29
C LEU A 228 -10.58 11.65 -18.20
N GLU A 229 -11.46 12.36 -17.49
CA GLU A 229 -11.10 13.23 -16.38
C GLU A 229 -10.60 12.42 -15.16
N TYR A 230 -10.99 11.16 -15.05
CA TYR A 230 -10.70 10.28 -13.93
C TYR A 230 -9.68 9.19 -14.24
N LEU A 231 -9.17 9.12 -15.47
CA LEU A 231 -8.05 8.23 -15.80
C LEU A 231 -6.75 8.88 -15.33
N PRO A 232 -6.08 8.33 -14.32
CA PRO A 232 -4.79 8.83 -13.90
C PRO A 232 -3.78 8.62 -15.02
N SER A 233 -3.07 9.66 -15.37
CA SER A 233 -1.94 9.54 -16.26
C SER A 233 -0.75 9.01 -15.47
N VAL A 234 -0.04 8.04 -16.02
CA VAL A 234 1.27 7.62 -15.53
C VAL A 234 2.29 8.78 -15.64
N ASN A 235 1.92 9.86 -16.27
CA ASN A 235 2.74 11.05 -16.44
C ASN A 235 2.27 12.18 -15.52
N LEU A 236 2.78 12.20 -14.30
CA LEU A 236 2.43 13.13 -13.23
C LEU A 236 2.47 14.61 -13.66
N ALA A 237 3.37 15.02 -14.57
CA ALA A 237 3.47 16.40 -15.02
C ALA A 237 2.29 16.84 -15.88
N ARG A 238 1.70 15.95 -16.64
CA ARG A 238 0.51 16.25 -17.44
C ARG A 238 -0.75 16.19 -16.61
N HIS A 239 -0.75 15.37 -15.57
CA HIS A 239 -1.82 15.26 -14.58
C HIS A 239 -1.95 16.54 -13.76
N THR A 240 -0.84 17.08 -13.27
CA THR A 240 -0.83 18.34 -12.52
C THR A 240 -1.38 19.50 -13.34
N GLN A 241 -1.07 19.56 -14.65
CA GLN A 241 -1.63 20.57 -15.54
C GLN A 241 -3.12 20.33 -15.82
N ALA A 242 -3.56 19.09 -15.99
CA ALA A 242 -4.96 18.75 -16.21
C ALA A 242 -5.81 19.06 -14.97
N LEU A 243 -5.34 18.69 -13.76
CA LEU A 243 -6.04 18.95 -12.50
C LEU A 243 -6.12 20.44 -12.17
N ALA A 244 -5.07 21.21 -12.41
CA ALA A 244 -5.09 22.67 -12.27
C ALA A 244 -6.13 23.32 -13.22
N HIS A 245 -6.35 22.71 -14.38
CA HIS A 245 -7.32 23.18 -15.37
C HIS A 245 -8.77 22.82 -15.03
N TRP A 246 -8.99 21.76 -14.21
CA TRP A 246 -10.31 21.15 -14.02
C TRP A 246 -10.92 21.32 -12.61
N GLY A 247 -10.37 22.20 -11.81
CA GLY A 247 -10.93 22.53 -10.50
C GLY A 247 -10.44 21.67 -9.33
N GLY A 248 -9.32 20.99 -9.51
CA GLY A 248 -8.46 20.52 -8.41
C GLY A 248 -8.96 19.31 -7.62
N THR A 249 -8.48 19.24 -6.41
CA THR A 249 -8.62 18.17 -5.42
C THR A 249 -10.05 17.68 -5.18
N LEU A 250 -11.04 18.59 -5.20
CA LEU A 250 -12.44 18.24 -4.89
C LEU A 250 -13.05 17.24 -5.87
N ARG A 251 -12.60 17.21 -7.12
CA ARG A 251 -13.12 16.25 -8.11
C ARG A 251 -12.59 14.84 -7.95
N MET A 252 -11.41 14.68 -7.35
CA MET A 252 -10.80 13.34 -7.11
C MET A 252 -11.34 12.69 -5.85
N MET A 253 -11.90 13.45 -4.92
CA MET A 253 -12.48 12.90 -3.69
C MET A 253 -13.70 12.03 -3.94
N ASP A 254 -14.58 12.37 -4.89
CA ASP A 254 -15.79 11.58 -5.20
C ASP A 254 -15.46 10.17 -5.72
N PRO A 255 -14.61 10.01 -6.76
CA PRO A 255 -14.22 8.67 -7.23
C PRO A 255 -13.37 7.91 -6.20
N TYR A 256 -12.57 8.60 -5.38
CA TYR A 256 -11.86 7.99 -4.26
C TYR A 256 -12.83 7.47 -3.18
N ALA A 257 -13.86 8.25 -2.85
CA ALA A 257 -14.93 7.84 -1.93
C ALA A 257 -15.73 6.66 -2.47
N GLU A 258 -16.00 6.61 -3.78
CA GLU A 258 -16.66 5.45 -4.42
C GLU A 258 -15.78 4.19 -4.39
N ALA A 259 -14.47 4.35 -4.57
CA ALA A 259 -13.51 3.27 -4.37
C ALA A 259 -13.53 2.76 -2.92
N GLY A 260 -13.65 3.67 -1.95
CA GLY A 260 -13.83 3.34 -0.53
C GLY A 260 -15.04 2.47 -0.25
N ARG A 261 -16.20 2.77 -0.84
CA ARG A 261 -17.41 1.94 -0.70
C ARG A 261 -17.20 0.49 -1.19
N ARG A 262 -16.47 0.33 -2.31
CA ARG A 262 -16.16 -1.02 -2.84
C ARG A 262 -15.18 -1.78 -1.95
N LEU A 263 -14.16 -1.11 -1.45
CA LEU A 263 -13.21 -1.69 -0.50
C LEU A 263 -13.93 -2.11 0.78
N ASP A 264 -14.78 -1.26 1.32
CA ASP A 264 -15.54 -1.50 2.55
C ASP A 264 -16.43 -2.75 2.44
N ALA A 265 -17.16 -2.87 1.33
CA ALA A 265 -17.97 -4.06 1.04
C ALA A 265 -17.14 -5.35 0.90
N ALA A 266 -15.94 -5.26 0.29
CA ALA A 266 -15.04 -6.40 0.19
C ALA A 266 -14.48 -6.80 1.57
N LEU A 267 -14.10 -5.83 2.38
CA LEU A 267 -13.62 -6.04 3.75
C LEU A 267 -14.72 -6.68 4.63
N GLU A 268 -15.95 -6.17 4.55
CA GLU A 268 -17.10 -6.75 5.25
C GLU A 268 -17.32 -8.21 4.88
N SER A 269 -17.30 -8.51 3.59
CA SER A 269 -17.44 -9.89 3.09
C SER A 269 -16.34 -10.81 3.63
N ILE A 270 -15.08 -10.35 3.62
CA ILE A 270 -13.95 -11.14 4.12
C ILE A 270 -14.10 -11.41 5.62
N VAL A 271 -14.40 -10.39 6.42
CA VAL A 271 -14.57 -10.54 7.88
C VAL A 271 -15.75 -11.46 8.20
N ALA A 272 -16.85 -11.39 7.44
CA ALA A 272 -17.98 -12.30 7.57
C ALA A 272 -17.58 -13.76 7.27
N ASP A 273 -16.82 -13.99 6.19
CA ASP A 273 -16.30 -15.31 5.85
C ASP A 273 -15.36 -15.87 6.91
N LEU A 274 -14.44 -15.04 7.44
CA LEU A 274 -13.52 -15.42 8.53
C LEU A 274 -14.29 -15.84 9.79
N ARG A 275 -15.36 -15.12 10.11
CA ARG A 275 -16.23 -15.44 11.25
C ARG A 275 -16.97 -16.75 11.01
N SER A 276 -17.56 -16.92 9.83
CA SER A 276 -18.34 -18.13 9.50
C SER A 276 -17.48 -19.39 9.36
N ASP A 277 -16.21 -19.26 9.00
CA ASP A 277 -15.24 -20.36 8.92
C ASP A 277 -14.65 -20.75 10.28
N GLY A 278 -14.85 -19.94 11.33
CA GLY A 278 -14.27 -20.12 12.66
C GLY A 278 -12.84 -19.58 12.81
N VAL A 279 -12.29 -18.89 11.80
CA VAL A 279 -10.96 -18.26 11.92
C VAL A 279 -10.94 -17.27 13.08
N LEU A 280 -12.01 -16.49 13.27
CA LEU A 280 -12.12 -15.52 14.36
C LEU A 280 -12.50 -16.13 15.71
N ASP A 281 -12.65 -17.46 15.83
CA ASP A 281 -12.89 -18.09 17.13
C ASP A 281 -11.68 -17.98 18.06
N ASP A 282 -10.48 -17.92 17.51
CA ASP A 282 -9.24 -17.60 18.22
C ASP A 282 -8.25 -16.95 17.23
N ALA A 283 -8.19 -15.63 17.19
CA ALA A 283 -7.38 -14.93 16.20
C ALA A 283 -6.81 -13.60 16.71
N THR A 284 -5.66 -13.26 16.14
CA THR A 284 -5.15 -11.89 16.07
C THR A 284 -5.40 -11.33 14.68
N MET A 285 -5.93 -10.11 14.58
CA MET A 285 -6.19 -9.45 13.30
C MET A 285 -5.64 -8.01 13.29
N LEU A 286 -4.95 -7.65 12.22
CA LEU A 286 -4.54 -6.29 11.90
C LEU A 286 -5.20 -5.87 10.59
N VAL A 287 -5.87 -4.73 10.58
CA VAL A 287 -6.34 -4.03 9.38
C VAL A 287 -5.56 -2.73 9.28
N VAL A 288 -4.83 -2.53 8.19
CA VAL A 288 -3.90 -1.41 8.05
C VAL A 288 -3.78 -1.00 6.58
N SER A 289 -3.46 0.27 6.31
CA SER A 289 -3.00 0.66 4.96
C SER A 289 -1.48 0.57 4.85
N ASP A 290 -0.98 0.33 3.66
CA ASP A 290 0.45 0.35 3.38
C ASP A 290 0.98 1.77 3.14
N HIS A 291 0.20 2.64 2.52
CA HIS A 291 0.40 4.08 2.34
C HIS A 291 -0.91 4.76 1.95
N GLY A 292 -0.89 6.06 1.82
CA GLY A 292 -2.02 6.85 1.34
C GLY A 292 -1.88 7.23 -0.14
N GLN A 293 -2.59 8.29 -0.53
CA GLN A 293 -2.73 8.76 -1.91
C GLN A 293 -2.85 10.27 -1.95
N ALA A 294 -2.09 10.97 -2.79
CA ALA A 294 -2.32 12.37 -3.09
C ALA A 294 -3.43 12.51 -4.14
N LEU A 295 -4.32 13.47 -3.97
CA LEU A 295 -5.46 13.72 -4.83
C LEU A 295 -5.47 15.15 -5.41
N GLY A 296 -4.29 15.80 -5.45
CA GLY A 296 -4.08 17.12 -6.03
C GLY A 296 -3.76 18.24 -5.03
N GLU A 297 -3.65 17.96 -3.74
CA GLU A 297 -3.39 18.95 -2.68
C GLU A 297 -2.07 19.69 -2.88
N HIS A 298 -1.05 18.99 -3.31
CA HIS A 298 0.30 19.52 -3.47
C HIS A 298 0.56 19.88 -4.94
N SER A 299 0.22 21.13 -5.31
CA SER A 299 0.39 21.65 -6.68
C SER A 299 -0.24 20.77 -7.77
N GLY A 300 -1.34 20.09 -7.46
CA GLY A 300 -2.05 19.20 -8.36
C GLY A 300 -1.43 17.80 -8.50
N ALA A 301 -0.49 17.42 -7.64
CA ALA A 301 0.09 16.07 -7.65
C ALA A 301 -0.96 15.01 -7.26
N VAL A 302 -1.12 14.00 -8.10
CA VAL A 302 -2.01 12.85 -7.87
C VAL A 302 -1.21 11.56 -7.92
N GLY A 303 -1.58 10.60 -7.08
CA GLY A 303 -0.88 9.33 -6.99
C GLY A 303 -0.04 9.22 -5.73
N HIS A 304 0.95 8.36 -5.77
CA HIS A 304 1.86 8.04 -4.67
C HIS A 304 3.27 7.79 -5.21
N ALA A 305 4.18 7.29 -4.37
CA ALA A 305 5.58 7.03 -4.72
C ALA A 305 6.42 8.30 -4.98
N PHE A 306 5.99 9.43 -4.41
CA PHE A 306 6.73 10.69 -4.46
C PHE A 306 6.60 11.40 -3.12
N PHE A 307 7.47 11.97 -2.50
CA PHE A 307 7.43 12.68 -1.22
C PHE A 307 6.71 11.97 -0.05
N LEU A 308 6.92 12.49 1.14
CA LEU A 308 6.38 11.97 2.39
C LEU A 308 5.35 12.93 3.01
N PHE A 309 4.41 13.42 2.17
CA PHE A 309 3.29 14.24 2.65
C PHE A 309 2.35 13.43 3.54
N ASP A 310 1.62 14.09 4.42
CA ASP A 310 0.68 13.46 5.35
C ASP A 310 -0.33 12.56 4.61
N GLU A 311 -0.84 13.00 3.47
CA GLU A 311 -1.78 12.25 2.62
C GLU A 311 -1.21 10.94 2.09
N LEU A 312 0.11 10.80 2.09
CA LEU A 312 0.81 9.61 1.60
C LEU A 312 1.31 8.71 2.73
N VAL A 313 1.59 9.27 3.92
CA VAL A 313 2.23 8.50 4.99
C VAL A 313 1.36 8.30 6.22
N ARG A 314 0.34 9.15 6.49
CA ARG A 314 -0.61 8.89 7.58
C ARG A 314 -1.68 7.91 7.11
N ILE A 315 -1.82 6.81 7.83
CA ILE A 315 -2.64 5.67 7.44
C ILE A 315 -3.59 5.25 8.56
N PRO A 316 -4.74 4.61 8.24
CA PRO A 316 -5.52 3.89 9.25
C PRO A 316 -4.81 2.60 9.66
N ALA A 317 -4.90 2.27 10.94
CA ALA A 317 -4.46 0.99 11.49
C ALA A 317 -5.32 0.58 12.69
N CYS A 318 -5.89 -0.62 12.63
CA CYS A 318 -6.75 -1.15 13.67
C CYS A 318 -6.32 -2.57 14.03
N TYR A 319 -6.20 -2.85 15.34
CA TYR A 319 -5.74 -4.14 15.84
C TYR A 319 -6.81 -4.80 16.72
N PHE A 320 -6.96 -6.11 16.58
CA PHE A 320 -7.99 -6.90 17.25
C PHE A 320 -7.42 -8.22 17.76
N GLU A 321 -7.97 -8.69 18.89
CA GLU A 321 -7.90 -10.08 19.31
C GLU A 321 -9.31 -10.63 19.46
N PHE A 322 -9.52 -11.82 18.95
CA PHE A 322 -10.82 -12.48 18.94
C PHE A 322 -10.80 -13.75 19.79
N ARG A 323 -11.93 -14.00 20.48
CA ARG A 323 -12.26 -15.27 21.13
C ARG A 323 -13.74 -15.56 20.90
N GLY A 324 -14.08 -16.77 20.48
CA GLY A 324 -15.46 -17.15 20.15
C GLY A 324 -16.11 -16.22 19.14
N GLY A 325 -15.37 -15.75 18.14
CA GLY A 325 -15.84 -14.84 17.10
C GLY A 325 -16.05 -13.38 17.52
N ARG A 326 -15.70 -13.00 18.76
CA ARG A 326 -15.90 -11.65 19.32
C ARG A 326 -14.58 -10.99 19.67
N PRO A 327 -14.42 -9.67 19.43
CA PRO A 327 -13.28 -8.93 19.93
C PRO A 327 -13.23 -9.01 21.48
N VAL A 328 -12.03 -9.21 22.02
CA VAL A 328 -11.82 -9.34 23.48
C VAL A 328 -11.02 -8.18 24.08
N LEU A 329 -10.38 -7.37 23.26
CA LEU A 329 -9.75 -6.15 23.71
C LEU A 329 -10.80 -5.07 23.94
N ALA A 330 -10.65 -4.30 25.01
CA ALA A 330 -11.47 -3.10 25.19
C ALA A 330 -11.23 -2.13 24.02
N PRO A 331 -12.27 -1.58 23.40
CA PRO A 331 -12.11 -0.56 22.39
C PRO A 331 -11.34 0.63 22.94
N VAL A 332 -10.25 0.99 22.28
CA VAL A 332 -9.41 2.12 22.71
C VAL A 332 -8.81 2.82 21.50
N ARG A 333 -8.77 4.15 21.54
CA ARG A 333 -7.93 4.94 20.66
C ARG A 333 -6.54 5.01 21.26
N ASN A 334 -5.56 4.49 20.54
CA ASN A 334 -4.15 4.54 20.90
C ASN A 334 -3.46 5.67 20.15
N ASP A 335 -2.95 6.65 20.88
CA ASP A 335 -2.31 7.85 20.31
C ASP A 335 -0.77 7.72 20.24
N ALA A 336 -0.21 6.53 20.41
CA ALA A 336 1.21 6.29 20.19
C ALA A 336 1.56 6.46 18.69
N TRP A 337 2.70 7.10 18.44
CA TRP A 337 3.28 7.11 17.11
C TRP A 337 3.83 5.73 16.77
N VAL A 338 3.23 5.08 15.79
CA VAL A 338 3.63 3.76 15.31
C VAL A 338 3.82 3.78 13.80
N ASP A 339 4.77 3.00 13.30
CA ASP A 339 4.86 2.71 11.86
C ASP A 339 4.70 1.20 11.60
N LEU A 340 4.76 0.80 10.36
CA LEU A 340 4.53 -0.59 9.95
C LEU A 340 5.52 -1.58 10.59
N ARG A 341 6.73 -1.16 10.98
CA ARG A 341 7.72 -1.98 11.69
C ARG A 341 7.27 -2.26 13.14
N HIS A 342 6.69 -1.26 13.80
CA HIS A 342 6.13 -1.40 15.16
C HIS A 342 4.89 -2.31 15.14
N LEU A 343 4.05 -2.17 14.10
CA LEU A 343 2.89 -3.03 13.90
C LEU A 343 3.30 -4.49 13.57
N PHE A 344 4.39 -4.69 12.81
CA PHE A 344 4.99 -6.02 12.65
C PHE A 344 5.37 -6.63 14.00
N ASP A 345 6.07 -5.88 14.85
CA ASP A 345 6.48 -6.37 16.16
C ASP A 345 5.28 -6.70 17.05
N LEU A 346 4.24 -5.87 17.02
CA LEU A 346 3.00 -6.14 17.75
C LEU A 346 2.34 -7.43 17.28
N VAL A 347 2.16 -7.59 15.97
CA VAL A 347 1.56 -8.78 15.35
C VAL A 347 2.40 -10.03 15.64
N LYS A 348 3.73 -9.92 15.56
CA LYS A 348 4.66 -11.00 15.88
C LYS A 348 4.55 -11.41 17.35
N ALA A 349 4.63 -10.44 18.27
CA ALA A 349 4.59 -10.71 19.71
C ALA A 349 3.25 -11.34 20.13
N ARG A 350 2.14 -10.76 19.68
CA ARG A 350 0.80 -11.16 20.12
C ARG A 350 0.21 -12.31 19.32
N GLY A 351 0.45 -12.34 17.99
CA GLY A 351 -0.12 -13.31 17.07
C GLY A 351 0.76 -14.55 16.87
N ILE A 352 2.08 -14.40 16.85
CA ILE A 352 3.00 -15.51 16.60
C ILE A 352 3.61 -16.04 17.90
N GLU A 353 4.19 -15.17 18.72
CA GLU A 353 4.84 -15.54 19.98
C GLU A 353 3.84 -15.75 21.14
N GLU A 354 2.58 -15.36 20.94
CA GLU A 354 1.47 -15.46 21.90
C GLU A 354 1.77 -14.82 23.27
N ARG A 355 2.54 -13.73 23.26
CA ARG A 355 2.86 -12.97 24.46
C ARG A 355 1.60 -12.31 25.02
N ASP A 356 1.45 -12.35 26.34
CA ASP A 356 0.33 -11.70 27.05
C ASP A 356 0.63 -10.27 27.53
N ASP A 357 1.78 -9.72 27.13
CA ASP A 357 2.15 -8.36 27.50
C ASP A 357 1.12 -7.33 27.00
N PRO A 358 0.84 -6.27 27.76
CA PRO A 358 0.03 -5.16 27.28
C PRO A 358 0.56 -4.57 25.97
N ILE A 359 -0.35 -4.14 25.09
CA ILE A 359 0.01 -3.58 23.78
C ILE A 359 1.00 -2.43 23.92
N ASP A 360 0.77 -1.49 24.86
CA ASP A 360 1.66 -0.35 25.07
C ASP A 360 3.07 -0.77 25.47
N ARG A 361 3.22 -1.86 26.23
CA ARG A 361 4.53 -2.41 26.57
C ARG A 361 5.22 -2.97 25.33
N VAL A 362 4.53 -3.76 24.53
CA VAL A 362 5.08 -4.30 23.28
C VAL A 362 5.52 -3.18 22.33
N LEU A 363 4.70 -2.14 22.20
CA LEU A 363 5.03 -0.97 21.39
C LEU A 363 6.22 -0.19 21.96
N SER A 364 6.28 0.03 23.26
CA SER A 364 7.42 0.71 23.90
C SER A 364 8.72 -0.06 23.70
N GLU A 365 8.71 -1.39 23.83
CA GLU A 365 9.86 -2.25 23.53
C GLU A 365 10.26 -2.16 22.05
N SER A 366 9.27 -2.09 21.16
CA SER A 366 9.52 -1.93 19.72
C SER A 366 10.15 -0.57 19.40
N VAL A 367 9.61 0.52 19.96
CA VAL A 367 10.18 1.86 19.79
C VAL A 367 11.60 1.94 20.36
N ALA A 368 11.86 1.35 21.54
CA ALA A 368 13.19 1.31 22.13
C ALA A 368 14.21 0.59 21.23
N ARG A 369 13.79 -0.45 20.51
CA ARG A 369 14.64 -1.22 19.60
C ARG A 369 14.81 -0.58 18.24
N ARG A 370 13.73 -0.07 17.64
CA ARG A 370 13.68 0.41 16.25
C ARG A 370 13.80 1.91 16.09
N GLY A 371 13.61 2.66 17.18
CA GLY A 371 13.48 4.11 17.16
C GLY A 371 12.05 4.58 16.90
N PRO A 372 11.83 5.89 16.76
CA PRO A 372 10.53 6.50 16.53
C PRO A 372 9.90 6.09 15.20
N ALA A 373 8.61 6.35 15.04
CA ALA A 373 7.90 6.13 13.79
C ALA A 373 8.52 6.97 12.65
N ALA A 374 8.79 6.34 11.53
CA ALA A 374 9.48 6.97 10.41
C ALA A 374 8.99 6.47 9.06
N ALA A 375 8.98 7.37 8.08
CA ALA A 375 8.74 7.08 6.68
C ALA A 375 9.99 7.39 5.84
N PHE A 376 10.22 6.62 4.79
CA PHE A 376 11.37 6.75 3.91
C PHE A 376 10.95 6.78 2.44
N TRP A 377 11.63 7.62 1.68
CA TRP A 377 11.48 7.71 0.23
C TRP A 377 12.82 7.90 -0.46
N GLU A 378 12.98 7.29 -1.62
CA GLU A 378 14.09 7.52 -2.53
C GLU A 378 13.60 7.65 -3.96
N GLY A 379 13.95 8.72 -4.63
CA GLY A 379 13.54 8.96 -5.99
C GLY A 379 14.26 10.16 -6.62
N PRO A 380 13.99 10.44 -7.91
CA PRO A 380 14.66 11.51 -8.64
C PRO A 380 14.30 12.90 -8.10
N THR A 381 15.31 13.79 -8.02
CA THR A 381 15.14 15.21 -7.68
C THR A 381 15.16 16.09 -8.91
N PRO A 382 14.65 17.34 -8.82
CA PRO A 382 13.89 17.98 -7.76
C PRO A 382 12.45 18.39 -8.16
N HIS A 383 11.69 18.62 -7.15
CA HIS A 383 10.57 19.50 -6.91
C HIS A 383 9.88 20.31 -7.95
N PRO A 384 8.59 20.42 -7.80
CA PRO A 384 7.65 19.35 -7.94
C PRO A 384 7.82 18.78 -9.33
N PRO A 385 7.63 17.50 -9.54
CA PRO A 385 8.03 16.88 -10.79
C PRO A 385 7.29 17.48 -11.97
N ARG A 386 7.95 18.31 -12.74
CA ARG A 386 7.51 18.67 -14.10
C ARG A 386 7.73 17.49 -15.04
N GLY A 387 7.25 16.32 -14.66
CA GLY A 387 7.41 15.05 -15.34
C GLY A 387 8.20 14.07 -14.47
N PHE A 388 7.54 13.01 -14.07
CA PHE A 388 8.16 11.89 -13.41
C PHE A 388 9.05 11.21 -14.45
N LEU A 389 10.32 11.55 -14.45
CA LEU A 389 11.30 10.92 -15.34
C LEU A 389 11.76 9.63 -14.66
N LEU A 390 11.05 8.53 -14.93
CA LEU A 390 11.51 7.18 -14.59
C LEU A 390 12.86 6.82 -15.23
N SER A 391 13.36 7.69 -16.10
CA SER A 391 14.63 7.59 -16.78
C SER A 391 15.73 8.50 -16.21
N ALA A 392 15.49 9.17 -15.06
CA ALA A 392 16.52 10.01 -14.46
C ALA A 392 17.72 9.15 -14.00
N PRO A 393 18.97 9.60 -14.25
CA PRO A 393 20.14 8.90 -13.74
C PRO A 393 20.08 8.75 -12.21
N ARG A 394 20.51 7.62 -11.66
CA ARG A 394 20.56 7.39 -10.20
C ARG A 394 21.35 8.48 -9.43
N SER A 395 22.31 9.11 -10.08
CA SER A 395 23.06 10.24 -9.52
C SER A 395 22.21 11.47 -9.19
N THR A 396 20.95 11.51 -9.70
CA THR A 396 19.98 12.57 -9.40
C THR A 396 18.97 12.19 -8.33
N TYR A 397 19.08 11.00 -7.72
CA TYR A 397 18.15 10.56 -6.70
C TYR A 397 18.45 11.21 -5.37
N GLN A 398 17.37 11.60 -4.71
CA GLN A 398 17.38 12.11 -3.35
C GLN A 398 16.69 11.10 -2.44
N ARG A 399 17.25 10.92 -1.26
CA ARG A 399 16.67 10.17 -0.17
C ARG A 399 16.08 11.13 0.84
N THR A 400 14.92 10.78 1.32
CA THR A 400 14.21 11.58 2.33
C THR A 400 13.75 10.67 3.44
N VAL A 401 13.97 11.10 4.66
CA VAL A 401 13.42 10.51 5.87
C VAL A 401 12.49 11.53 6.52
N ARG A 402 11.33 11.09 6.99
CA ARG A 402 10.45 11.86 7.85
C ARG A 402 10.19 11.07 9.13
N VAL A 403 10.48 11.69 10.26
CA VAL A 403 10.39 11.10 11.60
C VAL A 403 9.31 11.83 12.38
N PHE A 404 8.53 11.10 13.15
CA PHE A 404 7.36 11.60 13.86
C PHE A 404 7.49 11.42 15.38
N GLY A 405 7.02 12.40 16.14
CA GLY A 405 6.96 12.36 17.59
C GLY A 405 5.91 13.33 18.14
N ASP A 406 5.71 13.34 19.46
CA ASP A 406 4.63 14.10 20.10
C ASP A 406 4.80 15.63 19.91
N GLU A 407 6.00 16.11 19.81
CA GLU A 407 6.32 17.53 19.66
C GLU A 407 6.39 17.97 18.17
N GLY A 408 6.17 17.06 17.21
CA GLY A 408 6.18 17.37 15.79
C GLY A 408 6.79 16.30 14.90
N SER A 409 7.20 16.70 13.70
CA SER A 409 7.93 15.81 12.77
C SER A 409 9.16 16.52 12.20
N CYS A 410 10.21 15.75 11.92
CA CYS A 410 11.41 16.20 11.24
C CYS A 410 11.53 15.51 9.88
N SER A 411 11.75 16.29 8.83
CA SER A 411 12.00 15.78 7.48
C SER A 411 13.37 16.23 7.02
N MET A 412 14.16 15.32 6.47
CA MET A 412 15.55 15.58 6.09
C MET A 412 15.89 14.86 4.78
N ASP A 413 16.66 15.55 3.93
CA ASP A 413 17.24 14.92 2.74
C ASP A 413 18.52 14.12 3.09
N ASP A 414 19.08 13.44 2.09
CA ASP A 414 20.29 12.64 2.24
C ASP A 414 21.58 13.47 2.41
N ARG A 415 21.48 14.79 2.36
CA ARG A 415 22.57 15.72 2.65
C ARG A 415 22.48 16.30 4.06
N GLY A 416 21.41 15.98 4.79
CA GLY A 416 21.14 16.52 6.12
C GLY A 416 20.40 17.86 6.08
N ASN A 417 19.86 18.27 4.92
CA ASN A 417 19.09 19.50 4.85
C ASN A 417 17.66 19.27 5.31
N PRO A 418 17.07 20.14 6.14
CA PRO A 418 15.67 20.06 6.51
C PRO A 418 14.77 20.30 5.28
N LEU A 419 13.67 19.57 5.22
CA LEU A 419 12.67 19.70 4.17
C LEU A 419 11.35 20.18 4.76
N ASP A 420 10.71 21.15 4.10
CA ASP A 420 9.34 21.55 4.39
C ASP A 420 8.38 20.66 3.60
N LEU A 421 7.67 19.78 4.29
CA LEU A 421 6.64 18.90 3.73
C LEU A 421 5.22 19.37 4.08
N GLY A 422 5.05 20.67 4.38
CA GLY A 422 3.74 21.30 4.54
C GLY A 422 3.05 21.06 5.89
N THR A 423 3.71 20.46 6.85
CA THR A 423 3.24 20.42 8.24
C THR A 423 3.78 21.64 8.99
N PRO A 424 2.96 22.34 9.80
CA PRO A 424 3.48 23.35 10.71
C PRO A 424 4.39 22.65 11.73
N ALA A 425 5.67 22.60 11.43
CA ALA A 425 6.67 22.10 12.35
C ALA A 425 7.00 23.23 13.33
N GLY A 426 6.66 23.04 14.60
CA GLY A 426 7.47 23.60 15.65
C GLY A 426 8.91 23.06 15.50
N PRO A 427 9.90 23.61 16.20
CA PRO A 427 11.25 23.08 16.18
C PRO A 427 11.19 21.58 16.55
N ALA A 428 11.66 20.73 15.63
CA ALA A 428 11.69 19.29 15.90
C ALA A 428 12.62 19.01 17.07
N PRO A 429 12.25 18.11 18.00
CA PRO A 429 13.12 17.74 19.11
C PRO A 429 14.45 17.20 18.60
N ASP A 430 15.54 17.53 19.29
CA ASP A 430 16.90 17.07 18.93
C ASP A 430 16.97 15.55 18.73
N ALA A 431 16.23 14.78 19.52
CA ALA A 431 16.17 13.33 19.41
C ALA A 431 15.62 12.85 18.05
N LEU A 432 14.62 13.53 17.49
CA LEU A 432 14.08 13.22 16.16
C LEU A 432 15.06 13.59 15.06
N ILE A 433 15.76 14.71 15.21
CA ILE A 433 16.81 15.16 14.28
C ILE A 433 17.94 14.12 14.26
N GLN A 434 18.45 13.74 15.43
CA GLN A 434 19.52 12.73 15.55
C GLN A 434 19.12 11.37 14.94
N TYR A 435 17.88 10.96 15.14
CA TYR A 435 17.40 9.73 14.52
C TYR A 435 17.29 9.86 13.00
N ALA A 436 16.80 10.99 12.47
CA ALA A 436 16.72 11.24 11.04
C ALA A 436 18.13 11.23 10.40
N GLU A 437 19.12 11.90 11.02
CA GLU A 437 20.51 11.89 10.58
C GLU A 437 21.11 10.48 10.55
N LYS A 438 20.86 9.69 11.61
CA LYS A 438 21.28 8.28 11.65
C LYS A 438 20.64 7.46 10.55
N ALA A 439 19.33 7.60 10.32
CA ALA A 439 18.61 6.87 9.28
C ALA A 439 19.10 7.22 7.87
N VAL A 440 19.37 8.50 7.60
CA VAL A 440 20.01 8.99 6.37
C VAL A 440 21.41 8.40 6.21
N GLY A 441 22.22 8.39 7.26
CA GLY A 441 23.56 7.80 7.25
C GLY A 441 23.53 6.30 6.94
N LEU A 442 22.62 5.54 7.55
CA LEU A 442 22.42 4.12 7.26
C LEU A 442 21.97 3.89 5.81
N SER A 443 21.06 4.72 5.32
CA SER A 443 20.61 4.66 3.92
C SER A 443 21.77 4.87 2.94
N ARG A 444 22.65 5.83 3.20
CA ARG A 444 23.87 6.04 2.37
C ARG A 444 24.82 4.85 2.42
N ALA A 445 25.05 4.28 3.60
CA ALA A 445 25.97 3.17 3.79
C ALA A 445 25.46 1.87 3.10
N THR A 446 24.14 1.72 2.98
CA THR A 446 23.49 0.56 2.35
C THR A 446 23.20 0.77 0.86
N ALA A 447 23.46 1.97 0.31
CA ALA A 447 23.35 2.20 -1.12
C ALA A 447 24.22 1.18 -1.86
N ALA A 448 23.60 0.31 -2.64
CA ALA A 448 24.33 -0.67 -3.43
C ALA A 448 25.30 0.06 -4.36
N PRO A 449 26.57 -0.38 -4.47
CA PRO A 449 27.44 0.05 -5.54
C PRO A 449 26.75 -0.17 -6.88
N GLU A 450 26.95 0.71 -7.83
CA GLU A 450 26.30 0.69 -9.15
C GLU A 450 26.43 -0.64 -9.92
N ASP A 451 27.19 -1.62 -9.40
CA ASP A 451 27.62 -2.80 -10.16
C ASP A 451 27.57 -4.15 -9.40
N ARG A 452 26.60 -4.38 -8.50
CA ARG A 452 26.36 -5.74 -7.99
C ARG A 452 25.05 -6.30 -8.50
N GLY A 453 25.00 -6.51 -9.82
CA GLY A 453 23.83 -7.05 -10.48
C GLY A 453 23.98 -8.50 -10.87
N GLN A 454 23.64 -9.47 -10.00
CA GLN A 454 22.86 -10.58 -10.54
C GLN A 454 21.39 -10.15 -10.56
N ARG A 455 21.06 -9.43 -11.62
CA ARG A 455 19.71 -9.01 -11.92
C ARG A 455 18.83 -10.25 -12.03
N ASN A 456 17.72 -10.25 -11.31
CA ASN A 456 16.65 -11.18 -11.65
C ASN A 456 16.10 -10.74 -13.03
N ALA A 457 16.65 -11.32 -14.10
CA ALA A 457 16.36 -10.95 -15.48
C ALA A 457 14.85 -11.05 -15.84
N ALA A 458 14.07 -11.79 -15.05
CA ALA A 458 12.63 -11.88 -15.21
C ALA A 458 11.93 -10.62 -14.64
N VAL A 459 12.39 -10.14 -13.49
CA VAL A 459 11.88 -8.88 -12.88
C VAL A 459 12.29 -7.69 -13.73
N ASP A 460 13.54 -7.64 -14.22
CA ASP A 460 14.03 -6.57 -15.11
C ASP A 460 13.27 -6.54 -16.45
N ARG A 461 13.03 -7.71 -17.08
CA ARG A 461 12.21 -7.79 -18.29
C ARG A 461 10.79 -7.31 -18.01
N ARG A 462 10.25 -7.67 -16.86
CA ARG A 462 8.91 -7.31 -16.42
C ARG A 462 8.79 -5.80 -16.18
N LEU A 463 9.74 -5.21 -15.43
CA LEU A 463 9.79 -3.77 -15.18
C LEU A 463 9.95 -2.98 -16.49
N ARG A 464 10.85 -3.41 -17.39
CA ARG A 464 10.99 -2.81 -18.73
C ARG A 464 9.74 -2.95 -19.59
N SER A 465 9.04 -4.08 -19.51
CA SER A 465 7.77 -4.26 -20.23
C SER A 465 6.69 -3.30 -19.75
N TRP A 466 6.81 -2.76 -18.54
CA TRP A 466 5.92 -1.74 -17.99
C TRP A 466 6.40 -0.31 -18.24
N GLY A 467 7.56 -0.17 -18.87
CA GLY A 467 8.16 1.13 -19.17
C GLY A 467 8.92 1.76 -18.03
N TYR A 468 9.33 0.96 -17.07
CA TYR A 468 10.37 1.32 -16.11
C TYR A 468 11.73 0.93 -16.74
N ASP A 469 12.32 1.84 -17.50
CA ASP A 469 13.67 1.65 -18.07
C ASP A 469 14.78 1.97 -17.09
#